data_ba1f3e6129f7b9e4bc267639373c2b00
#
_entry.id   ba1f3e6129f7b9e4bc267639373c2b00
#
_cell.length_a   1.000
_cell.length_b   1.000
_cell.length_c   1.000
_cell.angle_alpha   90.00
_cell.angle_beta   90.00
_cell.angle_gamma   90.00
#
_symmetry.space_group_name_H-M   'P 1'
#
loop_
_entity.id
_entity.type
_entity.pdbx_description
1 polymer ?
#
loop_
_entity_poly.entity_id
_entity_poly.type
_entity_poly.pdbx_seq_one_letter_code
_entity_poly.pdbx_strand_id
1 'polypeptide(L)'
;MYSTSWCGYCARARRLLQSKGADLEEIDLDMVANARTEMVARSNRRTVPQIFIGERHVGGSDELLELEAAGQLDSLLDGPPPQ
;
A
#
# COMPACT_ATOMS: atom_id res chain seq x y z
N MET A 1 1.04 1.43 4.20
CA MET A 1 -0.20 1.63 3.41
C MET A 1 -1.08 2.64 4.10
N TYR A 2 -1.48 3.65 3.37
CA TYR A 2 -2.48 4.61 3.85
C TYR A 2 -3.87 4.03 3.60
N SER A 3 -4.73 4.04 4.60
CA SER A 3 -6.01 3.36 4.54
C SER A 3 -7.08 4.10 5.35
N THR A 4 -8.32 3.62 5.24
CA THR A 4 -9.40 4.01 6.14
C THR A 4 -10.11 2.74 6.63
N SER A 5 -10.82 2.86 7.75
CA SER A 5 -11.47 1.71 8.39
C SER A 5 -12.62 1.13 7.55
N TRP A 6 -13.20 1.93 6.68
CA TRP A 6 -14.40 1.56 5.93
C TRP A 6 -14.12 1.27 4.44
N CYS A 7 -12.88 1.05 4.06
CA CYS A 7 -12.52 0.85 2.68
C CYS A 7 -12.36 -0.64 2.37
N GLY A 8 -13.24 -1.18 1.53
CA GLY A 8 -13.17 -2.56 1.10
C GLY A 8 -11.92 -2.87 0.28
N TYR A 9 -11.47 -1.90 -0.51
CA TYR A 9 -10.22 -2.05 -1.27
C TYR A 9 -9.01 -2.08 -0.37
N CYS A 10 -9.03 -1.33 0.72
CA CYS A 10 -7.97 -1.39 1.73
C CYS A 10 -7.92 -2.77 2.39
N ALA A 11 -9.09 -3.33 2.72
CA ALA A 11 -9.17 -4.66 3.32
C ALA A 11 -8.64 -5.73 2.37
N ARG A 12 -8.94 -5.61 1.08
CA ARG A 12 -8.46 -6.55 0.07
C ARG A 12 -6.93 -6.48 -0.07
N ALA A 13 -6.39 -5.27 -0.16
CA ALA A 13 -4.95 -5.07 -0.24
C ALA A 13 -4.25 -5.61 1.00
N ARG A 14 -4.81 -5.35 2.17
CA ARG A 14 -4.27 -5.85 3.45
C ARG A 14 -4.20 -7.35 3.47
N ARG A 15 -5.26 -8.04 3.06
CA ARG A 15 -5.28 -9.50 3.02
C ARG A 15 -4.22 -10.06 2.10
N LEU A 16 -4.07 -9.47 0.92
CA LEU A 16 -3.06 -9.93 -0.03
C LEU A 16 -1.66 -9.78 0.56
N LEU A 17 -1.34 -8.61 1.08
CA LEU A 17 -0.03 -8.35 1.65
C LEU A 17 0.26 -9.24 2.86
N GLN A 18 -0.73 -9.44 3.72
CA GLN A 18 -0.58 -10.32 4.87
C GLN A 18 -0.39 -11.78 4.44
N SER A 19 -1.07 -12.22 3.38
CA SER A 19 -0.90 -13.57 2.86
C SER A 19 0.50 -13.82 2.32
N LYS A 20 1.20 -12.77 1.94
CA LYS A 20 2.59 -12.82 1.46
C LYS A 20 3.61 -12.76 2.60
N GLY A 21 3.15 -12.64 3.84
CA GLY A 21 4.04 -12.48 4.98
C GLY A 21 4.69 -11.11 5.06
N ALA A 22 4.14 -10.12 4.38
CA ALA A 22 4.70 -8.77 4.39
C ALA A 22 4.54 -8.12 5.77
N ASP A 23 5.54 -7.35 6.16
CA ASP A 23 5.49 -6.55 7.37
C ASP A 23 4.76 -5.25 7.04
N LEU A 24 3.45 -5.27 7.23
CA LEU A 24 2.57 -4.19 6.81
C LEU A 24 2.42 -3.14 7.90
N GLU A 25 2.81 -1.92 7.58
CA GLU A 25 2.51 -0.75 8.40
C GLU A 25 1.33 -0.02 7.77
N GLU A 26 0.26 0.15 8.54
CA GLU A 26 -0.91 0.87 8.09
C GLU A 26 -1.02 2.23 8.78
N ILE A 27 -1.36 3.24 7.99
CA ILE A 27 -1.60 4.58 8.49
C ILE A 27 -3.06 4.90 8.18
N ASP A 28 -3.89 4.91 9.22
CA ASP A 28 -5.31 5.19 9.10
C ASP A 28 -5.52 6.70 9.03
N LEU A 29 -6.09 7.18 7.93
CA LEU A 29 -6.28 8.60 7.70
C LEU A 29 -7.21 9.25 8.72
N ASP A 30 -8.11 8.45 9.30
CA ASP A 30 -9.07 8.96 10.28
C ASP A 30 -8.47 9.03 11.69
N MET A 31 -7.39 8.32 11.94
CA MET A 31 -6.77 8.20 13.25
C MET A 31 -5.48 9.00 13.41
N VAL A 32 -4.78 9.26 12.31
CA VAL A 32 -3.47 9.92 12.34
C VAL A 32 -3.60 11.33 11.76
N ALA A 33 -3.26 12.34 12.54
CA ALA A 33 -3.33 13.73 12.11
C ALA A 33 -2.39 13.96 10.92
N ASN A 34 -2.86 14.73 9.95
CA ASN A 34 -2.11 15.10 8.75
C ASN A 34 -1.75 13.92 7.82
N ALA A 35 -2.27 12.72 8.10
CA ALA A 35 -1.95 11.56 7.27
C ALA A 35 -2.44 11.71 5.84
N ARG A 36 -3.60 12.32 5.62
CA ARG A 36 -4.11 12.58 4.27
C ARG A 36 -3.19 13.52 3.49
N THR A 37 -2.75 14.58 4.14
CA THR A 37 -1.82 15.54 3.53
C THR A 37 -0.51 14.85 3.15
N GLU A 38 0.01 14.02 4.03
CA GLU A 38 1.23 13.24 3.76
C GLU A 38 1.01 12.27 2.59
N MET A 39 -0.12 11.57 2.58
CA MET A 39 -0.44 10.63 1.52
C MET A 39 -0.48 11.34 0.16
N VAL A 40 -1.17 12.48 0.08
CA VAL A 40 -1.26 13.24 -1.17
C VAL A 40 0.12 13.74 -1.60
N ALA A 41 0.93 14.22 -0.67
CA ALA A 41 2.27 14.70 -0.97
C ALA A 41 3.16 13.58 -1.53
N ARG A 42 3.05 12.37 -0.98
CA ARG A 42 3.88 11.24 -1.38
C ARG A 42 3.38 10.52 -2.63
N SER A 43 2.06 10.41 -2.79
CA SER A 43 1.46 9.60 -3.85
C SER A 43 0.91 10.43 -5.02
N ASN A 44 0.71 11.71 -4.79
CA ASN A 44 0.01 12.59 -5.72
C ASN A 44 -1.43 12.13 -6.00
N ARG A 45 -2.02 11.39 -5.06
CA ARG A 45 -3.38 10.87 -5.15
C ARG A 45 -4.12 11.11 -3.85
N ARG A 46 -5.45 11.14 -3.94
CA ARG A 46 -6.34 11.39 -2.80
C ARG A 46 -7.14 10.17 -2.38
N THR A 47 -7.02 9.07 -3.09
CA THR A 47 -7.78 7.84 -2.84
C THR A 47 -7.02 6.89 -1.93
N VAL A 48 -7.75 6.00 -1.27
CA VAL A 48 -7.17 4.91 -0.49
C VAL A 48 -7.58 3.58 -1.10
N PRO A 49 -6.77 2.53 -0.97
CA PRO A 49 -5.46 2.54 -0.32
C PRO A 49 -4.39 3.20 -1.18
N GLN A 50 -3.36 3.72 -0.55
CA GLN A 50 -2.12 4.08 -1.24
C GLN A 50 -1.00 3.26 -0.63
N ILE A 51 -0.36 2.46 -1.44
CA ILE A 51 0.56 1.42 -1.00
C ILE A 51 1.98 1.78 -1.40
N PHE A 52 2.90 1.65 -0.45
CA PHE A 52 4.31 1.84 -0.69
C PHE A 52 5.06 0.59 -0.27
N ILE A 53 6.02 0.17 -1.06
CA ILE A 53 6.96 -0.90 -0.73
C ILE A 53 8.32 -0.23 -0.60
N GLY A 54 8.76 -0.02 0.64
CA GLY A 54 9.89 0.86 0.90
C GLY A 54 9.54 2.27 0.47
N GLU A 55 10.35 2.85 -0.39
CA GLU A 55 10.08 4.19 -0.92
C GLU A 55 9.33 4.17 -2.26
N ARG A 56 9.12 2.98 -2.82
CA ARG A 56 8.43 2.85 -4.10
C ARG A 56 6.93 2.96 -3.92
N HIS A 57 6.32 3.90 -4.62
CA HIS A 57 4.87 4.03 -4.68
C HIS A 57 4.30 2.97 -5.64
N VAL A 58 3.55 2.03 -5.08
CA VAL A 58 2.86 1.01 -5.88
C VAL A 58 1.58 1.57 -6.47
N GLY A 59 0.82 2.28 -5.65
CA GLY A 59 -0.47 2.83 -6.04
C GLY A 59 -1.58 2.28 -5.17
N GLY A 60 -2.74 2.08 -5.75
CA GLY A 60 -3.91 1.56 -5.05
C GLY A 60 -4.04 0.06 -5.19
N SER A 61 -5.24 -0.43 -4.85
CA SER A 61 -5.55 -1.85 -4.89
C SER A 61 -5.40 -2.43 -6.30
N ASP A 62 -5.82 -1.69 -7.33
CA ASP A 62 -5.75 -2.17 -8.71
C ASP A 62 -4.32 -2.40 -9.14
N GLU A 63 -3.43 -1.45 -8.86
CA GLU A 63 -2.02 -1.58 -9.20
C GLU A 63 -1.34 -2.72 -8.44
N LEU A 64 -1.75 -2.92 -7.18
CA LEU A 64 -1.24 -4.03 -6.38
C LEU A 64 -1.65 -5.37 -6.98
N LEU A 65 -2.90 -5.50 -7.39
CA LEU A 65 -3.40 -6.72 -8.01
C LEU A 65 -2.75 -6.99 -9.38
N GLU A 66 -2.45 -5.93 -10.13
CA GLU A 66 -1.73 -6.05 -11.38
C GLU A 66 -0.33 -6.62 -11.18
N LEU A 67 0.38 -6.15 -10.14
CA LEU A 67 1.69 -6.69 -9.80
C LEU A 67 1.61 -8.16 -9.41
N GLU A 68 0.59 -8.53 -8.66
CA GLU A 68 0.39 -9.91 -8.27
C GLU A 68 0.10 -10.79 -9.50
N ALA A 69 -0.79 -10.34 -10.37
CA ALA A 69 -1.14 -11.08 -11.58
C ALA A 69 0.05 -11.26 -12.51
N ALA A 70 0.94 -10.28 -12.56
CA ALA A 70 2.16 -10.34 -13.38
C ALA A 70 3.28 -11.14 -12.73
N GLY A 71 3.08 -11.63 -11.50
CA GLY A 71 4.10 -12.37 -10.77
C GLY A 71 5.25 -11.52 -10.27
N GLN A 72 5.04 -10.23 -10.13
CA GLN A 72 6.11 -9.28 -9.76
C GLN A 72 6.04 -8.84 -8.29
N LEU A 73 4.92 -9.07 -7.62
CA LEU A 73 4.74 -8.59 -6.26
C LEU A 73 5.71 -9.25 -5.28
N ASP A 74 5.88 -10.57 -5.37
CA ASP A 74 6.77 -11.30 -4.47
C ASP A 74 8.20 -10.77 -4.55
N SER A 75 8.68 -10.49 -5.76
CA SER A 75 10.02 -9.95 -5.96
C SER A 75 10.18 -8.57 -5.31
N LEU A 76 9.15 -7.74 -5.36
CA LEU A 76 9.20 -6.42 -4.73
C LEU A 76 9.23 -6.52 -3.21
N LEU A 77 8.47 -7.48 -2.65
CA LEU A 77 8.41 -7.67 -1.20
C LEU A 77 9.69 -8.33 -0.65
N ASP A 78 10.27 -9.24 -1.42
CA ASP A 78 11.47 -10.01 -1.02
C ASP A 78 12.75 -9.45 -1.62
N GLY A 79 12.64 -8.40 -2.41
CA GLY A 79 13.78 -7.82 -3.09
C GLY A 79 14.84 -7.33 -2.12
N PRO A 80 16.08 -7.19 -2.58
CA PRO A 80 17.12 -6.64 -1.74
C PRO A 80 16.78 -5.21 -1.34
N PRO A 81 17.24 -4.75 -0.19
CA PRO A 81 17.04 -3.36 0.20
C PRO A 81 17.60 -2.43 -0.86
N PRO A 82 17.04 -1.23 -1.00
CA PRO A 82 17.54 -0.25 -1.97
C PRO A 82 19.02 0.01 -1.76
N GLN A 83 19.71 0.03 -2.84
CA GLN A 83 21.16 0.30 -2.82
C GLN A 83 21.43 1.80 -2.70
#